data_e58f79e914810dbfa69c0afb80bef84c
#
_entry.id   e58f79e914810dbfa69c0afb80bef84c
#
_cell.length_a   1.000
_cell.length_b   1.000
_cell.length_c   1.000
_cell.angle_alpha   90.00
_cell.angle_beta   90.00
_cell.angle_gamma   90.00
#
_symmetry.space_group_name_H-M   'P 1'
#
loop_
_entity.id
_entity.type
_entity.pdbx_description
1 polymer ?
#
loop_
_entity_poly.entity_id
_entity_poly.type
_entity_poly.pdbx_seq_one_letter_code
_entity_poly.pdbx_strand_id
1 'polypeptide(L)'
;VDEDQINALSAISGSGPAYVFYLAEKLMHLAVAKGFSVDQAKVMVEGTLLGASSLLHQSTDSAEELRRAVTSPGGTTEQAIGVFDNRDAAGILEEALTRALARAEEMAKGS
;
A
#
# COMPACT_ATOMS: atom_id res chain seq x y z
N VAL A 1 -12.06 16.52 -16.57
CA VAL A 1 -12.23 15.67 -15.38
C VAL A 1 -13.55 15.98 -14.75
N ASP A 2 -14.40 15.00 -14.58
CA ASP A 2 -15.71 15.22 -13.96
C ASP A 2 -15.62 15.14 -12.42
N GLU A 3 -16.73 15.47 -11.77
CA GLU A 3 -16.81 15.53 -10.31
C GLU A 3 -16.52 14.16 -9.66
N ASP A 4 -17.02 13.09 -10.27
CA ASP A 4 -16.79 11.75 -9.75
C ASP A 4 -15.31 11.37 -9.80
N GLN A 5 -14.61 11.76 -10.86
CA GLN A 5 -13.17 11.53 -10.99
C GLN A 5 -12.37 12.35 -9.99
N ILE A 6 -12.79 13.58 -9.70
CA ILE A 6 -12.14 14.42 -8.68
C ILE A 6 -12.29 13.77 -7.30
N ASN A 7 -13.48 13.27 -6.98
CA ASN A 7 -13.69 12.58 -5.70
C ASN A 7 -12.87 11.29 -5.61
N ALA A 8 -12.79 10.53 -6.70
CA ALA A 8 -11.98 9.32 -6.76
C ALA A 8 -10.49 9.65 -6.60
N LEU A 9 -10.02 10.72 -7.24
CA LEU A 9 -8.63 11.16 -7.11
C LEU A 9 -8.32 11.53 -5.66
N SER A 10 -9.22 12.22 -4.99
CA SER A 10 -9.06 12.58 -3.58
C SER A 10 -8.96 11.33 -2.70
N ALA A 11 -9.79 10.31 -2.96
CA ALA A 11 -9.74 9.06 -2.20
C ALA A 11 -8.47 8.27 -2.46
N ILE A 12 -7.93 8.30 -3.69
CA ILE A 12 -6.72 7.54 -4.04
C ILE A 12 -5.45 8.30 -3.67
N SER A 13 -5.29 9.52 -4.15
CA SER A 13 -4.03 10.25 -3.98
C SER A 13 -4.04 11.20 -2.80
N GLY A 14 -5.18 11.74 -2.42
CA GLY A 14 -5.29 12.59 -1.23
C GLY A 14 -5.14 11.80 0.05
N SER A 15 -5.79 10.63 0.13
CA SER A 15 -5.69 9.72 1.28
C SER A 15 -4.55 8.72 1.15
N GLY A 16 -4.03 8.53 -0.06
CA GLY A 16 -3.01 7.53 -0.37
C GLY A 16 -1.78 7.56 0.51
N PRO A 17 -1.21 8.73 0.82
CA PRO A 17 -0.06 8.78 1.74
C PRO A 17 -0.33 8.12 3.08
N ALA A 18 -1.55 8.25 3.62
CA ALA A 18 -1.91 7.61 4.88
C ALA A 18 -1.90 6.08 4.77
N TYR A 19 -2.27 5.53 3.62
CA TYR A 19 -2.21 4.07 3.39
C TYR A 19 -0.77 3.58 3.44
N VAL A 20 0.14 4.33 2.83
CA VAL A 20 1.57 4.00 2.84
C VAL A 20 2.14 4.11 4.25
N PHE A 21 1.80 5.17 4.99
CA PHE A 21 2.26 5.34 6.37
C PHE A 21 1.70 4.25 7.28
N TYR A 22 0.45 3.84 7.07
CA TYR A 22 -0.16 2.75 7.81
C TYR A 22 0.62 1.44 7.59
N LEU A 23 0.93 1.12 6.35
CA LEU A 23 1.72 -0.06 6.01
C LEU A 23 3.10 0.01 6.65
N ALA A 24 3.78 1.17 6.52
CA ALA A 24 5.10 1.37 7.11
C ALA A 24 5.07 1.17 8.62
N GLU A 25 4.07 1.75 9.29
CA GLU A 25 3.89 1.62 10.74
C GLU A 25 3.79 0.16 11.15
N LYS A 26 2.95 -0.62 10.45
CA LYS A 26 2.76 -2.03 10.79
C LYS A 26 4.01 -2.84 10.54
N LEU A 27 4.73 -2.57 9.45
CA LEU A 27 5.98 -3.26 9.16
C LEU A 27 7.05 -2.92 10.20
N MET A 28 7.13 -1.66 10.63
CA MET A 28 8.08 -1.25 11.67
C MET A 28 7.78 -1.93 13.01
N HIS A 29 6.52 -1.99 13.42
CA HIS A 29 6.11 -2.68 14.64
C HIS A 29 6.49 -4.16 14.58
N LEU A 30 6.28 -4.81 13.43
CA LEU A 30 6.64 -6.21 13.26
C LEU A 30 8.15 -6.43 13.32
N ALA A 31 8.95 -5.52 12.75
CA ALA A 31 10.40 -5.61 12.80
C ALA A 31 10.88 -5.52 14.26
N VAL A 32 10.33 -4.59 15.04
CA VAL A 32 10.68 -4.48 16.46
C VAL A 32 10.30 -5.76 17.21
N ALA A 33 9.12 -6.32 16.91
CA ALA A 33 8.69 -7.58 17.53
C ALA A 33 9.63 -8.75 17.20
N LYS A 34 10.35 -8.67 16.08
CA LYS A 34 11.34 -9.69 15.68
C LYS A 34 12.73 -9.42 16.22
N GLY A 35 12.91 -8.40 17.06
CA GLY A 35 14.16 -8.15 17.75
C GLY A 35 15.00 -6.99 17.23
N PHE A 36 14.54 -6.28 16.22
CA PHE A 36 15.26 -5.12 15.72
C PHE A 36 14.95 -3.90 16.58
N SER A 37 15.90 -2.97 16.68
CA SER A 37 15.65 -1.70 17.37
C SER A 37 14.69 -0.83 16.54
N VAL A 38 14.11 0.19 17.18
CA VAL A 38 13.24 1.14 16.49
C VAL A 38 13.99 1.80 15.33
N ASP A 39 15.24 2.20 15.55
CA ASP A 39 16.04 2.84 14.49
C ASP A 39 16.32 1.89 13.33
N GLN A 40 16.65 0.62 13.64
CA GLN A 40 16.86 -0.39 12.60
C GLN A 40 15.59 -0.65 11.81
N ALA A 41 14.46 -0.77 12.50
CA ALA A 41 13.16 -0.97 11.87
C ALA A 41 12.84 0.17 10.89
N LYS A 42 13.10 1.41 11.30
CA LYS A 42 12.88 2.59 10.46
C LYS A 42 13.72 2.52 9.18
N VAL A 43 15.02 2.26 9.32
CA VAL A 43 15.93 2.17 8.17
C VAL A 43 15.50 1.06 7.21
N MET A 44 15.15 -0.13 7.74
CA MET A 44 14.74 -1.27 6.93
C MET A 44 13.47 -0.97 6.14
N VAL A 45 12.45 -0.42 6.80
CA VAL A 45 11.15 -0.21 6.18
C VAL A 45 11.20 0.97 5.20
N GLU A 46 11.85 2.07 5.58
CA GLU A 46 12.03 3.21 4.68
C GLU A 46 12.79 2.79 3.41
N GLY A 47 13.87 2.04 3.57
CA GLY A 47 14.65 1.56 2.43
C GLY A 47 13.84 0.67 1.50
N THR A 48 13.02 -0.20 2.07
CA THR A 48 12.14 -1.09 1.29
C THR A 48 11.11 -0.29 0.49
N LEU A 49 10.44 0.65 1.15
CA LEU A 49 9.43 1.47 0.48
C LEU A 49 10.05 2.38 -0.58
N LEU A 50 11.15 3.03 -0.26
CA LEU A 50 11.83 3.92 -1.19
C LEU A 50 12.35 3.16 -2.42
N GLY A 51 13.00 2.02 -2.19
CA GLY A 51 13.52 1.20 -3.28
C GLY A 51 12.42 0.66 -4.18
N ALA A 52 11.35 0.13 -3.59
CA ALA A 52 10.24 -0.40 -4.35
C ALA A 52 9.52 0.69 -5.15
N SER A 53 9.26 1.85 -4.54
CA SER A 53 8.58 2.95 -5.23
C SER A 53 9.45 3.56 -6.33
N SER A 54 10.76 3.66 -6.12
CA SER A 54 11.68 4.15 -7.15
C SER A 54 11.70 3.21 -8.35
N LEU A 55 11.75 1.90 -8.10
CA LEU A 55 11.74 0.90 -9.17
C LEU A 55 10.42 0.96 -9.95
N LEU A 56 9.30 1.05 -9.23
CA LEU A 56 7.99 1.19 -9.86
C LEU A 56 7.92 2.42 -10.76
N HIS A 57 8.47 3.53 -10.27
CA HIS A 57 8.45 4.80 -11.01
C HIS A 57 9.31 4.75 -12.28
N GLN A 58 10.47 4.10 -12.21
CA GLN A 58 11.45 4.07 -13.31
C GLN A 58 11.20 2.96 -14.31
N SER A 59 10.53 1.88 -13.90
CA SER A 59 10.35 0.71 -14.75
C SER A 59 9.17 0.92 -15.71
N THR A 60 9.28 0.29 -16.88
CA THR A 60 8.15 0.18 -17.82
C THR A 60 7.27 -1.03 -17.50
N ASP A 61 7.71 -1.92 -16.61
CA ASP A 61 6.93 -3.08 -16.18
C ASP A 61 5.75 -2.64 -15.30
N SER A 62 4.69 -3.42 -15.33
CA SER A 62 3.54 -3.17 -14.44
C SER A 62 3.88 -3.54 -12.99
N ALA A 63 3.09 -3.03 -12.05
CA ALA A 63 3.24 -3.39 -10.64
C ALA A 63 3.13 -4.91 -10.45
N GLU A 64 2.23 -5.56 -11.17
CA GLU A 64 2.08 -7.01 -11.12
C GLU A 64 3.35 -7.73 -11.59
N GLU A 65 3.93 -7.28 -12.70
CA GLU A 65 5.16 -7.86 -13.23
C GLU A 65 6.33 -7.69 -12.27
N LEU A 66 6.45 -6.51 -11.66
CA LEU A 66 7.48 -6.24 -10.65
C LEU A 66 7.29 -7.12 -9.43
N ARG A 67 6.05 -7.30 -8.96
CA ARG A 67 5.76 -8.19 -7.85
C ARG A 67 6.17 -9.63 -8.18
N ARG A 68 5.84 -10.11 -9.36
CA ARG A 68 6.20 -11.46 -9.79
C ARG A 68 7.71 -11.65 -9.87
N ALA A 69 8.43 -10.63 -10.31
CA ALA A 69 9.89 -10.69 -10.44
C ALA A 69 10.59 -10.94 -9.10
N VAL A 70 9.97 -10.51 -7.99
CA VAL A 70 10.52 -10.70 -6.64
C VAL A 70 9.80 -11.80 -5.85
N THR A 71 8.99 -12.61 -6.54
CA THR A 71 8.20 -13.68 -5.91
C THR A 71 8.63 -15.02 -6.51
N SER A 72 9.69 -15.61 -5.95
CA SER A 72 10.20 -16.90 -6.41
C SER A 72 9.26 -18.04 -6.03
N PRO A 73 9.01 -19.01 -6.92
CA PRO A 73 8.22 -20.19 -6.57
C PRO A 73 8.78 -20.91 -5.36
N GLY A 74 7.92 -21.19 -4.37
CA GLY A 74 8.32 -21.85 -3.14
C GLY A 74 9.09 -20.96 -2.16
N GLY A 75 9.28 -19.69 -2.46
CA GLY A 75 10.03 -18.77 -1.62
C GLY A 75 9.20 -18.08 -0.55
N THR A 76 9.88 -17.23 0.25
CA THR A 76 9.25 -16.53 1.37
C THR A 76 8.20 -15.52 0.91
N THR A 77 8.48 -14.81 -0.18
CA THR A 77 7.55 -13.81 -0.71
C THR A 77 6.25 -14.45 -1.19
N GLU A 78 6.35 -15.62 -1.83
CA GLU A 78 5.15 -16.34 -2.27
C GLU A 78 4.24 -16.69 -1.10
N GLN A 79 4.81 -17.12 0.02
CA GLN A 79 4.04 -17.41 1.22
C GLN A 79 3.36 -16.16 1.78
N ALA A 80 4.05 -15.04 1.81
CA ALA A 80 3.49 -13.78 2.29
C ALA A 80 2.35 -13.30 1.39
N ILE A 81 2.56 -13.29 0.08
CA ILE A 81 1.53 -12.87 -0.89
C ILE A 81 0.32 -13.80 -0.83
N GLY A 82 0.56 -15.10 -0.60
CA GLY A 82 -0.51 -16.08 -0.41
C GLY A 82 -1.46 -15.70 0.74
N VAL A 83 -0.93 -15.16 1.82
CA VAL A 83 -1.77 -14.70 2.94
C VAL A 83 -2.63 -13.50 2.51
N PHE A 84 -2.04 -12.55 1.80
CA PHE A 84 -2.80 -11.39 1.30
C PHE A 84 -3.93 -11.83 0.38
N ASP A 85 -3.65 -12.76 -0.54
CA ASP A 85 -4.67 -13.26 -1.48
C ASP A 85 -5.75 -14.06 -0.76
N ASN A 86 -5.36 -14.94 0.17
CA ASN A 86 -6.31 -15.78 0.91
C ASN A 86 -7.23 -14.97 1.82
N ARG A 87 -6.77 -13.83 2.32
CA ARG A 87 -7.56 -12.96 3.19
C ARG A 87 -8.17 -11.78 2.44
N ASP A 88 -8.12 -11.84 1.11
CA ASP A 88 -8.75 -10.84 0.26
C ASP A 88 -8.30 -9.41 0.54
N ALA A 89 -6.97 -9.20 0.54
CA ALA A 89 -6.42 -7.87 0.74
C ALA A 89 -6.96 -6.87 -0.30
N ALA A 90 -7.19 -7.32 -1.53
CA ALA A 90 -7.76 -6.48 -2.58
C ALA A 90 -9.17 -6.01 -2.21
N GLY A 91 -10.00 -6.88 -1.63
CA GLY A 91 -11.34 -6.52 -1.17
C GLY A 91 -11.30 -5.53 -0.01
N ILE A 92 -10.32 -5.67 0.89
CA ILE A 92 -10.13 -4.73 2.00
C ILE A 92 -9.77 -3.35 1.45
N LEU A 93 -8.86 -3.27 0.48
CA LEU A 93 -8.49 -2.01 -0.17
C LEU A 93 -9.69 -1.39 -0.89
N GLU A 94 -10.48 -2.20 -1.57
CA GLU A 94 -11.70 -1.74 -2.25
C GLU A 94 -12.70 -1.15 -1.25
N GLU A 95 -12.93 -1.82 -0.14
CA GLU A 95 -13.82 -1.33 0.90
C GLU A 95 -13.32 -0.02 1.49
N ALA A 96 -12.03 0.05 1.80
CA ALA A 96 -11.42 1.27 2.35
C ALA A 96 -11.58 2.44 1.39
N LEU A 97 -11.30 2.22 0.11
CA LEU A 97 -11.41 3.25 -0.92
C LEU A 97 -12.86 3.67 -1.11
N THR A 98 -13.79 2.72 -1.09
CA THR A 98 -15.23 3.01 -1.21
C THR A 98 -15.71 3.92 -0.09
N ARG A 99 -15.27 3.67 1.14
CA ARG A 99 -15.64 4.52 2.29
C ARG A 99 -15.01 5.89 2.19
N ALA A 100 -13.75 5.97 1.76
CA ALA A 100 -13.07 7.25 1.56
C ALA A 100 -13.79 8.08 0.48
N LEU A 101 -14.19 7.42 -0.61
CA LEU A 101 -14.91 8.06 -1.69
C LEU A 101 -16.29 8.58 -1.23
N ALA A 102 -17.02 7.76 -0.47
CA ALA A 102 -18.32 8.16 0.08
C ALA A 102 -18.17 9.40 0.97
N ARG A 103 -17.12 9.44 1.78
CA ARG A 103 -16.88 10.61 2.65
C ARG A 103 -16.51 11.85 1.84
N ALA A 104 -15.70 11.69 0.79
CA ALA A 104 -15.36 12.80 -0.10
C ALA A 104 -16.61 13.39 -0.76
N GLU A 105 -17.53 12.53 -1.18
CA GLU A 105 -18.80 12.96 -1.77
C GLU A 105 -19.68 13.69 -0.74
N GLU A 106 -19.75 13.19 0.50
CA GLU A 106 -20.49 13.87 1.59
C GLU A 106 -19.93 15.25 1.84
N MET A 107 -18.60 15.37 1.94
CA MET A 107 -17.94 16.65 2.21
C MET A 107 -18.16 17.65 1.07
N ALA A 108 -18.17 17.18 -0.16
CA ALA A 108 -18.41 18.02 -1.33
C ALA A 108 -19.85 18.56 -1.31
N LYS A 109 -20.81 17.77 -0.85
CA LYS A 109 -22.22 18.18 -0.77
C LYS A 109 -22.51 19.05 0.43
N GLY A 110 -21.81 18.83 1.54
CA GLY A 110 -22.03 19.52 2.80
C GLY A 110 -21.44 20.92 2.88
N SER A 111 -20.67 21.30 1.87
CA SER A 111 -20.03 22.62 1.84
C SER A 111 -20.77 23.62 0.91
#